data_029c7b0d56598e8aa25848506d509537
#
_entry.id   029c7b0d56598e8aa25848506d509537
#
_cell.length_a   1.000
_cell.length_b   1.000
_cell.length_c   1.000
_cell.angle_alpha   90.00
_cell.angle_beta   90.00
_cell.angle_gamma   90.00
#
_symmetry.space_group_name_H-M   'P 1'
#
loop_
_entity.id
_entity.type
_entity.pdbx_description
1 polymer ?
#
loop_
_entity_poly.entity_id
_entity_poly.type
_entity_poly.pdbx_seq_one_letter_code
_entity_poly.pdbx_strand_id
1 'polypeptide(L)'
;NDISSTLKRVYHAEAVVVVPGGGTYGMEAVARQFATDKKCLVIRNGWFSYRWSQILEMGKISDDITVMKARPVDDDPEQPSLAPAPIDEVTAWIHAEKPAMVFAPHVETAAGMLLPDDYIRAVAEAVHAVGGLFVLDCIASGTLWVDMQACGVDILISAPQKGWSASPCSALVMLGEEAR
;
A
#
# COMPACT_ATOMS: atom_id res chain seq x y z
N ASN A 1 1.97 13.82 -20.81
CA ASN A 1 0.84 13.33 -21.60
C ASN A 1 -0.43 13.35 -20.74
N ASP A 2 -1.61 13.23 -21.34
CA ASP A 2 -2.90 13.41 -20.66
C ASP A 2 -3.13 12.43 -19.50
N ILE A 3 -2.69 11.17 -19.65
CA ILE A 3 -2.79 10.16 -18.60
C ILE A 3 -1.99 10.59 -17.37
N SER A 4 -0.72 10.93 -17.55
CA SER A 4 0.15 11.34 -16.46
C SER A 4 -0.36 12.61 -15.77
N SER A 5 -0.80 13.61 -16.53
CA SER A 5 -1.36 14.85 -15.99
C SER A 5 -2.65 14.60 -15.20
N THR A 6 -3.51 13.68 -15.67
CA THR A 6 -4.76 13.34 -14.99
C THR A 6 -4.48 12.61 -13.67
N LEU A 7 -3.58 11.62 -13.67
CA LEU A 7 -3.23 10.87 -12.47
C LEU A 7 -2.55 11.76 -11.42
N LYS A 8 -1.64 12.64 -11.82
CA LYS A 8 -1.03 13.63 -10.92
C LYS A 8 -2.07 14.51 -10.25
N ARG A 9 -3.04 15.00 -11.01
CA ARG A 9 -4.10 15.86 -10.48
C ARG A 9 -5.04 15.11 -9.54
N VAL A 10 -5.40 13.85 -9.86
CA VAL A 10 -6.37 13.06 -9.07
C VAL A 10 -5.76 12.61 -7.75
N TYR A 11 -4.50 12.16 -7.75
CA TYR A 11 -3.83 11.63 -6.56
C TYR A 11 -2.93 12.64 -5.86
N HIS A 12 -2.78 13.86 -6.39
CA HIS A 12 -1.79 14.86 -5.96
C HIS A 12 -0.35 14.30 -5.95
N ALA A 13 -0.01 13.57 -7.01
CA ALA A 13 1.29 12.93 -7.17
C ALA A 13 2.31 13.83 -7.87
N GLU A 14 3.59 13.71 -7.51
CA GLU A 14 4.70 14.42 -8.15
C GLU A 14 5.16 13.76 -9.44
N ALA A 15 5.12 12.44 -9.50
CA ALA A 15 5.46 11.69 -10.70
C ALA A 15 4.52 10.52 -10.92
N VAL A 16 4.44 10.04 -12.17
CA VAL A 16 3.63 8.87 -12.56
C VAL A 16 4.47 7.98 -13.46
N VAL A 17 4.49 6.70 -13.11
CA VAL A 17 5.10 5.64 -13.91
C VAL A 17 4.00 4.69 -14.37
N VAL A 18 3.92 4.42 -15.66
CA VAL A 18 3.03 3.41 -16.24
C VAL A 18 3.87 2.16 -16.49
N VAL A 19 3.57 1.10 -15.75
CA VAL A 19 4.28 -0.19 -15.84
C VAL A 19 3.47 -1.13 -16.73
N PRO A 20 4.01 -1.65 -17.85
CA PRO A 20 3.33 -2.65 -18.65
C PRO A 20 3.02 -3.92 -17.85
N GLY A 21 1.81 -4.47 -17.99
CA GLY A 21 1.35 -5.65 -17.25
C GLY A 21 0.07 -5.37 -16.48
N GLY A 22 0.01 -5.72 -15.24
CA GLY A 22 -1.15 -5.46 -14.36
C GLY A 22 -0.73 -4.89 -13.01
N GLY A 23 -1.68 -4.66 -12.10
CA GLY A 23 -1.41 -4.11 -10.77
C GLY A 23 -0.32 -4.87 -10.01
N THR A 24 -0.30 -6.20 -10.09
CA THR A 24 0.76 -7.03 -9.47
C THR A 24 2.16 -6.71 -9.99
N TYR A 25 2.30 -6.38 -11.28
CA TYR A 25 3.58 -5.95 -11.84
C TYR A 25 4.03 -4.60 -11.26
N GLY A 26 3.08 -3.69 -11.01
CA GLY A 26 3.37 -2.43 -10.31
C GLY A 26 3.83 -2.67 -8.87
N MET A 27 3.17 -3.59 -8.15
CA MET A 27 3.57 -3.97 -6.80
C MET A 27 5.01 -4.53 -6.79
N GLU A 28 5.32 -5.47 -7.69
CA GLU A 28 6.65 -6.06 -7.80
C GLU A 28 7.70 -5.02 -8.23
N ALA A 29 7.39 -4.14 -9.18
CA ALA A 29 8.28 -3.06 -9.60
C ALA A 29 8.63 -2.13 -8.43
N VAL A 30 7.65 -1.73 -7.62
CA VAL A 30 7.85 -0.92 -6.41
C VAL A 30 8.69 -1.67 -5.38
N ALA A 31 8.36 -2.94 -5.10
CA ALA A 31 9.13 -3.74 -4.15
C ALA A 31 10.60 -3.86 -4.57
N ARG A 32 10.89 -4.18 -5.83
CA ARG A 32 12.27 -4.30 -6.33
C ARG A 32 13.03 -2.99 -6.32
N GLN A 33 12.37 -1.89 -6.63
CA GLN A 33 13.00 -0.57 -6.68
C GLN A 33 13.33 -0.03 -5.29
N PHE A 34 12.43 -0.23 -4.32
CA PHE A 34 12.51 0.48 -3.04
C PHE A 34 12.79 -0.42 -1.83
N ALA A 35 12.51 -1.73 -1.89
CA ALA A 35 12.55 -2.64 -0.74
C ALA A 35 13.68 -3.68 -0.77
N THR A 36 14.52 -3.70 -1.81
CA THR A 36 15.61 -4.69 -1.92
C THR A 36 16.57 -4.58 -0.74
N ASP A 37 16.75 -5.70 -0.03
CA ASP A 37 17.61 -5.85 1.15
C ASP A 37 17.24 -4.91 2.32
N LYS A 38 15.98 -4.48 2.40
CA LYS A 38 15.52 -3.55 3.43
C LYS A 38 14.51 -4.20 4.38
N LYS A 39 14.48 -3.69 5.63
CA LYS A 39 13.45 -4.06 6.61
C LYS A 39 12.09 -3.54 6.14
N CYS A 40 11.10 -4.42 6.08
CA CYS A 40 9.75 -4.15 5.58
C CYS A 40 8.68 -4.50 6.61
N LEU A 41 7.65 -3.68 6.70
CA LEU A 41 6.39 -4.00 7.37
C LEU A 41 5.28 -4.17 6.33
N VAL A 42 4.55 -5.27 6.41
CA VAL A 42 3.33 -5.50 5.63
C VAL A 42 2.12 -5.48 6.55
N ILE A 43 1.24 -4.49 6.39
CA ILE A 43 -0.09 -4.47 7.00
C ILE A 43 -0.96 -5.37 6.14
N ARG A 44 -1.32 -6.55 6.69
CA ARG A 44 -2.00 -7.61 5.94
C ARG A 44 -3.43 -7.80 6.42
N ASN A 45 -4.36 -7.17 5.70
CA ASN A 45 -5.78 -7.17 6.05
C ASN A 45 -6.57 -8.35 5.42
N GLY A 46 -5.93 -9.10 4.51
CA GLY A 46 -6.55 -10.27 3.87
C GLY A 46 -5.70 -10.84 2.74
N TRP A 47 -6.38 -11.46 1.77
CA TRP A 47 -5.75 -12.19 0.68
C TRP A 47 -4.98 -11.30 -0.31
N PHE A 48 -5.51 -10.11 -0.63
CA PHE A 48 -4.85 -9.25 -1.62
C PHE A 48 -3.60 -8.58 -1.05
N SER A 49 -3.63 -8.17 0.21
CA SER A 49 -2.44 -7.63 0.89
C SER A 49 -1.39 -8.71 1.22
N TYR A 50 -1.77 -10.00 1.28
CA TYR A 50 -0.81 -11.10 1.37
C TYR A 50 0.13 -11.15 0.16
N ARG A 51 -0.29 -10.62 -0.97
CA ARG A 51 0.55 -10.55 -2.18
C ARG A 51 1.86 -9.80 -1.96
N TRP A 52 1.88 -8.79 -1.11
CA TRP A 52 3.13 -8.12 -0.74
C TRP A 52 4.13 -9.08 -0.11
N SER A 53 3.70 -9.91 0.85
CA SER A 53 4.56 -10.95 1.44
C SER A 53 5.07 -11.92 0.38
N GLN A 54 4.19 -12.40 -0.50
CA GLN A 54 4.57 -13.30 -1.59
C GLN A 54 5.60 -12.68 -2.54
N ILE A 55 5.41 -11.41 -2.93
CA ILE A 55 6.34 -10.70 -3.83
C ILE A 55 7.71 -10.56 -3.15
N LEU A 56 7.76 -10.12 -1.89
CA LEU A 56 9.00 -9.90 -1.17
C LEU A 56 9.75 -11.22 -0.95
N GLU A 57 9.08 -12.26 -0.48
CA GLU A 57 9.66 -13.57 -0.16
C GLU A 57 10.05 -14.35 -1.43
N MET A 58 9.09 -14.57 -2.35
CA MET A 58 9.33 -15.38 -3.55
C MET A 58 10.24 -14.67 -4.56
N GLY A 59 10.18 -13.35 -4.60
CA GLY A 59 11.06 -12.51 -5.40
C GLY A 59 12.47 -12.38 -4.82
N LYS A 60 12.70 -12.87 -3.59
CA LYS A 60 13.95 -12.70 -2.82
C LYS A 60 14.37 -11.24 -2.77
N ILE A 61 13.39 -10.36 -2.49
CA ILE A 61 13.59 -8.92 -2.48
C ILE A 61 14.07 -8.47 -1.11
N SER A 62 13.49 -9.05 -0.04
CA SER A 62 13.92 -8.82 1.33
C SER A 62 13.70 -10.08 2.17
N ASP A 63 14.63 -10.34 3.09
CA ASP A 63 14.53 -11.40 4.09
C ASP A 63 14.07 -10.87 5.47
N ASP A 64 14.00 -9.53 5.65
CA ASP A 64 13.57 -8.86 6.88
C ASP A 64 12.16 -8.31 6.74
N ILE A 65 11.17 -9.20 6.85
CA ILE A 65 9.76 -8.90 6.64
C ILE A 65 8.96 -9.19 7.90
N THR A 66 8.32 -8.17 8.46
CA THR A 66 7.31 -8.32 9.51
C THR A 66 5.91 -8.15 8.93
N VAL A 67 4.97 -8.93 9.44
CA VAL A 67 3.56 -8.90 9.01
C VAL A 67 2.66 -8.62 10.20
N MET A 68 1.86 -7.56 10.12
CA MET A 68 0.78 -7.27 11.06
C MET A 68 -0.56 -7.58 10.41
N LYS A 69 -1.28 -8.54 10.98
CA LYS A 69 -2.54 -9.07 10.42
C LYS A 69 -3.76 -8.36 11.01
N ALA A 70 -4.80 -8.25 10.18
CA ALA A 70 -6.15 -7.95 10.67
C ALA A 70 -6.58 -8.96 11.75
N ARG A 71 -7.45 -8.52 12.64
CA ARG A 71 -7.94 -9.31 13.79
C ARG A 71 -9.45 -9.32 13.82
N PRO A 72 -10.06 -10.41 14.32
CA PRO A 72 -11.49 -10.44 14.63
C PRO A 72 -11.85 -9.34 15.64
N VAL A 73 -13.01 -8.72 15.45
CA VAL A 73 -13.57 -7.71 16.36
C VAL A 73 -14.89 -8.16 16.99
N ASP A 74 -15.35 -9.37 16.63
CA ASP A 74 -16.49 -10.03 17.23
C ASP A 74 -16.17 -11.53 17.45
N ASP A 75 -17.06 -12.21 18.19
CA ASP A 75 -16.91 -13.61 18.55
C ASP A 75 -17.66 -14.57 17.59
N ASP A 76 -18.02 -14.14 16.37
CA ASP A 76 -18.62 -15.05 15.39
C ASP A 76 -17.59 -16.10 14.95
N PRO A 77 -17.84 -17.40 15.25
CA PRO A 77 -16.85 -18.45 14.96
C PRO A 77 -16.75 -18.81 13.47
N GLU A 78 -17.75 -18.43 12.66
CA GLU A 78 -17.80 -18.81 11.25
C GLU A 78 -17.39 -17.64 10.33
N GLN A 79 -17.82 -16.43 10.65
CA GLN A 79 -17.60 -15.24 9.82
C GLN A 79 -17.32 -13.99 10.67
N PRO A 80 -16.21 -13.96 11.42
CA PRO A 80 -15.91 -12.80 12.25
C PRO A 80 -15.68 -11.55 11.40
N SER A 81 -16.21 -10.42 11.86
CA SER A 81 -15.84 -9.13 11.31
C SER A 81 -14.37 -8.85 11.63
N LEU A 82 -13.64 -8.28 10.68
CA LEU A 82 -12.21 -8.02 10.82
C LEU A 82 -11.92 -6.52 10.87
N ALA A 83 -10.96 -6.14 11.71
CA ALA A 83 -10.35 -4.82 11.72
C ALA A 83 -8.84 -4.92 11.43
N PRO A 84 -8.20 -3.87 10.90
CA PRO A 84 -6.75 -3.85 10.75
C PRO A 84 -6.07 -3.98 12.11
N ALA A 85 -4.79 -4.32 12.12
CA ALA A 85 -3.99 -4.29 13.36
C ALA A 85 -4.18 -2.93 14.07
N PRO A 86 -4.29 -2.89 15.41
CA PRO A 86 -4.48 -1.64 16.14
C PRO A 86 -3.40 -0.62 15.79
N ILE A 87 -3.81 0.61 15.51
CA ILE A 87 -2.89 1.64 15.02
C ILE A 87 -1.76 1.95 16.00
N ASP A 88 -2.06 1.92 17.31
CA ASP A 88 -1.05 2.16 18.34
C ASP A 88 0.04 1.08 18.35
N GLU A 89 -0.32 -0.17 18.09
CA GLU A 89 0.65 -1.27 17.96
C GLU A 89 1.50 -1.10 16.70
N VAL A 90 0.89 -0.71 15.57
CA VAL A 90 1.59 -0.50 14.31
C VAL A 90 2.59 0.63 14.44
N THR A 91 2.17 1.78 14.95
CA THR A 91 3.04 2.95 15.12
C THR A 91 4.14 2.71 16.14
N ALA A 92 3.84 2.04 17.27
CA ALA A 92 4.85 1.67 18.27
C ALA A 92 5.92 0.74 17.67
N TRP A 93 5.51 -0.23 16.87
CA TRP A 93 6.44 -1.13 16.18
C TRP A 93 7.30 -0.38 15.16
N ILE A 94 6.70 0.52 14.36
CA ILE A 94 7.44 1.33 13.38
C ILE A 94 8.52 2.16 14.08
N HIS A 95 8.20 2.82 15.19
CA HIS A 95 9.17 3.63 15.95
C HIS A 95 10.30 2.76 16.54
N ALA A 96 9.97 1.56 17.02
CA ALA A 96 10.96 0.66 17.62
C ALA A 96 11.89 0.03 16.57
N GLU A 97 11.32 -0.49 15.50
CA GLU A 97 12.00 -1.33 14.53
C GLU A 97 12.52 -0.57 13.29
N LYS A 98 12.01 0.64 13.07
CA LYS A 98 12.45 1.58 12.02
C LYS A 98 12.50 0.93 10.62
N PRO A 99 11.38 0.39 10.12
CA PRO A 99 11.35 -0.19 8.79
C PRO A 99 11.67 0.87 7.73
N ALA A 100 12.37 0.45 6.68
CA ALA A 100 12.59 1.32 5.53
C ALA A 100 11.35 1.42 4.63
N MET A 101 10.50 0.38 4.65
CA MET A 101 9.29 0.32 3.84
C MET A 101 8.11 -0.19 4.64
N VAL A 102 6.96 0.46 4.50
CA VAL A 102 5.67 -0.02 5.01
C VAL A 102 4.70 -0.16 3.86
N PHE A 103 4.04 -1.31 3.76
CA PHE A 103 3.06 -1.63 2.72
C PHE A 103 1.69 -1.86 3.35
N ALA A 104 0.65 -1.25 2.79
CA ALA A 104 -0.73 -1.46 3.22
C ALA A 104 -1.70 -1.48 2.03
N PRO A 105 -2.81 -2.24 2.12
CA PRO A 105 -3.93 -2.08 1.19
C PRO A 105 -4.80 -0.91 1.64
N HIS A 106 -5.27 -0.08 0.71
CA HIS A 106 -6.35 0.86 0.99
C HIS A 106 -7.68 0.12 1.14
N VAL A 107 -8.00 -0.71 0.15
CA VAL A 107 -9.16 -1.62 0.19
C VAL A 107 -8.68 -3.07 0.15
N GLU A 108 -9.09 -3.84 1.14
CA GLU A 108 -8.93 -5.30 1.14
C GLU A 108 -10.25 -5.96 0.78
N THR A 109 -10.41 -6.31 -0.47
CA THR A 109 -11.65 -6.89 -1.00
C THR A 109 -12.02 -8.22 -0.32
N ALA A 110 -11.02 -9.04 0.05
CA ALA A 110 -11.26 -10.34 0.66
C ALA A 110 -11.89 -10.26 2.05
N ALA A 111 -11.69 -9.15 2.75
CA ALA A 111 -12.25 -8.91 4.09
C ALA A 111 -13.34 -7.82 4.09
N GLY A 112 -13.66 -7.22 2.94
CA GLY A 112 -14.60 -6.09 2.87
C GLY A 112 -14.12 -4.86 3.65
N MET A 113 -12.80 -4.66 3.75
CA MET A 113 -12.20 -3.65 4.63
C MET A 113 -11.66 -2.47 3.83
N LEU A 114 -11.91 -1.27 4.35
CA LEU A 114 -11.33 -0.01 3.89
C LEU A 114 -10.49 0.58 5.03
N LEU A 115 -9.23 0.91 4.78
CA LEU A 115 -8.44 1.69 5.73
C LEU A 115 -8.91 3.15 5.72
N PRO A 116 -9.30 3.70 6.88
CA PRO A 116 -9.68 5.12 6.95
C PRO A 116 -8.46 6.03 6.84
N ASP A 117 -8.68 7.25 6.36
CA ASP A 117 -7.62 8.25 6.14
C ASP A 117 -6.81 8.54 7.42
N ASP A 118 -7.45 8.52 8.60
CA ASP A 118 -6.75 8.73 9.87
C ASP A 118 -5.74 7.63 10.16
N TYR A 119 -6.09 6.37 9.83
CA TYR A 119 -5.16 5.25 9.96
C TYR A 119 -3.99 5.39 9.00
N ILE A 120 -4.28 5.76 7.74
CA ILE A 120 -3.27 5.97 6.70
C ILE A 120 -2.29 7.07 7.13
N ARG A 121 -2.81 8.22 7.61
CA ARG A 121 -1.99 9.33 8.11
C ARG A 121 -1.10 8.93 9.29
N ALA A 122 -1.65 8.22 10.27
CA ALA A 122 -0.87 7.79 11.42
C ALA A 122 0.27 6.84 11.05
N VAL A 123 0.06 5.93 10.09
CA VAL A 123 1.13 5.07 9.55
C VAL A 123 2.18 5.92 8.83
N ALA A 124 1.76 6.85 7.97
CA ALA A 124 2.65 7.74 7.23
C ALA A 124 3.52 8.58 8.17
N GLU A 125 2.92 9.23 9.16
CA GLU A 125 3.64 10.02 10.17
C GLU A 125 4.68 9.18 10.92
N ALA A 126 4.32 7.98 11.35
CA ALA A 126 5.23 7.09 12.06
C ALA A 126 6.41 6.64 11.19
N VAL A 127 6.15 6.27 9.93
CA VAL A 127 7.21 5.80 9.03
C VAL A 127 8.14 6.93 8.59
N HIS A 128 7.60 8.13 8.36
CA HIS A 128 8.42 9.31 8.05
C HIS A 128 9.30 9.73 9.22
N ALA A 129 8.79 9.63 10.45
CA ALA A 129 9.57 9.93 11.66
C ALA A 129 10.82 9.06 11.81
N VAL A 130 10.87 7.90 11.16
CA VAL A 130 12.03 6.99 11.16
C VAL A 130 12.79 6.96 9.83
N GLY A 131 12.40 7.80 8.86
CA GLY A 131 13.07 7.93 7.55
C GLY A 131 12.71 6.81 6.55
N GLY A 132 11.59 6.13 6.75
CA GLY A 132 11.07 5.14 5.83
C GLY A 132 10.06 5.71 4.83
N LEU A 133 9.59 4.87 3.89
CA LEU A 133 8.58 5.19 2.88
C LEU A 133 7.30 4.37 3.07
N PHE A 134 6.16 4.99 2.82
CA PHE A 134 4.85 4.37 2.88
C PHE A 134 4.27 4.09 1.50
N VAL A 135 3.93 2.82 1.25
CA VAL A 135 3.33 2.32 0.00
C VAL A 135 1.88 1.94 0.25
N LEU A 136 0.96 2.55 -0.49
CA LEU A 136 -0.46 2.26 -0.41
C LEU A 136 -0.95 1.59 -1.70
N ASP A 137 -1.51 0.38 -1.57
CA ASP A 137 -2.15 -0.34 -2.66
C ASP A 137 -3.60 0.11 -2.82
N CYS A 138 -3.85 0.93 -3.82
CA CYS A 138 -5.17 1.44 -4.21
C CYS A 138 -5.74 0.74 -5.44
N ILE A 139 -5.27 -0.46 -5.80
CA ILE A 139 -5.76 -1.20 -6.97
C ILE A 139 -7.26 -1.45 -6.86
N ALA A 140 -7.76 -1.81 -5.68
CA ALA A 140 -9.18 -2.11 -5.44
C ALA A 140 -9.99 -0.93 -4.88
N SER A 141 -9.46 0.27 -4.85
CA SER A 141 -10.10 1.45 -4.24
C SER A 141 -11.31 1.99 -5.01
N GLY A 142 -11.56 1.49 -6.22
CA GLY A 142 -12.66 1.98 -7.05
C GLY A 142 -12.46 3.46 -7.40
N THR A 143 -13.47 4.26 -7.08
CA THR A 143 -13.45 5.72 -7.26
C THR A 143 -13.20 6.50 -5.96
N LEU A 144 -12.71 5.82 -4.92
CA LEU A 144 -12.24 6.47 -3.70
C LEU A 144 -10.78 6.92 -3.93
N TRP A 145 -10.65 8.17 -4.34
CA TRP A 145 -9.34 8.75 -4.65
C TRP A 145 -8.64 9.21 -3.36
N VAL A 146 -7.44 8.67 -3.12
CA VAL A 146 -6.60 9.07 -1.99
C VAL A 146 -5.78 10.29 -2.37
N ASP A 147 -5.85 11.34 -1.58
CA ASP A 147 -4.93 12.48 -1.68
C ASP A 147 -3.59 12.08 -1.04
N MET A 148 -2.57 11.81 -1.88
CA MET A 148 -1.27 11.34 -1.41
C MET A 148 -0.60 12.36 -0.48
N GLN A 149 -0.69 13.66 -0.79
CA GLN A 149 -0.07 14.71 0.02
C GLN A 149 -0.78 14.85 1.38
N ALA A 150 -2.11 14.89 1.38
CA ALA A 150 -2.88 15.01 2.61
C ALA A 150 -2.80 13.77 3.52
N CYS A 151 -2.58 12.59 2.95
CA CYS A 151 -2.45 11.34 3.69
C CYS A 151 -1.00 10.91 3.96
N GLY A 152 -0.01 11.62 3.42
CA GLY A 152 1.41 11.28 3.59
C GLY A 152 1.83 10.01 2.86
N VAL A 153 1.18 9.65 1.76
CA VAL A 153 1.52 8.45 0.98
C VAL A 153 2.65 8.76 0.01
N ASP A 154 3.75 8.01 0.09
CA ASP A 154 4.92 8.21 -0.77
C ASP A 154 4.78 7.52 -2.12
N ILE A 155 4.19 6.32 -2.12
CA ILE A 155 3.99 5.52 -3.32
C ILE A 155 2.57 4.97 -3.31
N LEU A 156 1.81 5.23 -4.37
CA LEU A 156 0.46 4.74 -4.54
C LEU A 156 0.37 3.91 -5.81
N ILE A 157 -0.27 2.74 -5.73
CA ILE A 157 -0.42 1.83 -6.87
C ILE A 157 -1.90 1.69 -7.21
N SER A 158 -2.22 1.83 -8.49
CA SER A 158 -3.56 1.60 -9.04
C SER A 158 -3.47 0.78 -10.33
N ALA A 159 -4.61 0.40 -10.88
CA ALA A 159 -4.68 -0.34 -12.12
C ALA A 159 -5.89 0.10 -12.96
N PRO A 160 -5.74 0.24 -14.31
CA PRO A 160 -6.77 0.79 -15.18
C PRO A 160 -8.08 0.01 -15.18
N GLN A 161 -8.02 -1.33 -15.08
CA GLN A 161 -9.20 -2.20 -15.16
C GLN A 161 -10.08 -2.22 -13.90
N LYS A 162 -9.69 -1.49 -12.86
CA LYS A 162 -10.44 -1.35 -11.61
C LYS A 162 -11.25 -0.05 -11.63
N GLY A 163 -10.97 0.90 -10.77
CA GLY A 163 -11.73 2.14 -10.67
C GLY A 163 -11.73 3.03 -11.92
N TRP A 164 -10.75 2.88 -12.80
CA TRP A 164 -10.63 3.64 -14.04
C TRP A 164 -11.43 3.07 -15.22
N SER A 165 -12.02 1.88 -15.09
CA SER A 165 -12.87 1.23 -16.10
C SER A 165 -12.21 1.11 -17.49
N ALA A 166 -10.89 0.89 -17.52
CA ALA A 166 -10.11 0.73 -18.75
C ALA A 166 -9.56 -0.70 -18.90
N SER A 167 -8.77 -0.96 -19.92
CA SER A 167 -8.21 -2.28 -20.19
C SER A 167 -7.12 -2.68 -19.18
N PRO A 168 -6.99 -3.98 -18.83
CA PRO A 168 -5.99 -4.48 -17.88
C PRO A 168 -4.60 -4.60 -18.51
N CYS A 169 -4.02 -3.50 -18.98
CA CYS A 169 -2.78 -3.50 -19.76
C CYS A 169 -1.56 -2.95 -19.02
N SER A 170 -1.76 -2.34 -17.85
CA SER A 170 -0.68 -1.70 -17.10
C SER A 170 -0.97 -1.62 -15.62
N ALA A 171 0.06 -1.30 -14.83
CA ALA A 171 -0.08 -0.72 -13.51
C ALA A 171 0.17 0.78 -13.59
N LEU A 172 -0.44 1.51 -12.69
CA LEU A 172 -0.29 2.94 -12.51
C LEU A 172 0.40 3.17 -11.16
N VAL A 173 1.62 3.68 -11.19
CA VAL A 173 2.40 3.95 -9.97
C VAL A 173 2.57 5.46 -9.86
N MET A 174 2.00 6.02 -8.81
CA MET A 174 2.12 7.42 -8.45
C MET A 174 3.20 7.56 -7.38
N LEU A 175 4.09 8.53 -7.54
CA LEU A 175 5.19 8.81 -6.63
C LEU A 175 5.02 10.20 -6.02
N GLY A 176 5.17 10.30 -4.71
CA GLY A 176 5.35 11.54 -3.98
C GLY A 176 6.78 12.08 -4.12
N GLU A 177 7.06 13.19 -3.44
CA GLU A 177 8.36 13.87 -3.54
C GLU A 177 9.52 12.99 -3.05
N GLU A 178 9.35 12.32 -1.92
CA GLU A 178 10.39 11.49 -1.27
C GLU A 178 10.73 10.20 -2.06
N ALA A 179 9.81 9.72 -2.90
CA ALA A 179 9.98 8.51 -3.71
C ALA A 179 10.38 8.79 -5.17
N ARG A 180 10.58 10.05 -5.54
CA ARG A 180 10.82 10.48 -6.92
C ARG A 180 12.26 10.30 -7.42
#